data_2f199ef9e1f5a81ae4cb3ef8402fca5d
#
_entry.id   2f199ef9e1f5a81ae4cb3ef8402fca5d
#
_cell.length_a   1.000
_cell.length_b   1.000
_cell.length_c   1.000
_cell.angle_alpha   90.00
_cell.angle_beta   90.00
_cell.angle_gamma   90.00
#
_symmetry.space_group_name_H-M   'P 1'
#
loop_
_entity.id
_entity.type
_entity.pdbx_description
1 polymer ?
#
loop_
_entity_poly.entity_id
_entity_poly.type
_entity_poly.pdbx_seq_one_letter_code
_entity_poly.pdbx_strand_id
1 'polypeptide(L)'
;MFKRLLAILLIVLTLVPVAGAADNRDELKETLRTLLRDNPDLVLEVLREHSETVLEIAQQGANQRRRKALVAQWKTDLEDPKKVNLADRPVRGEANAPVTVVAYSDFTCPYCQQAAGTVEMLLANYKGKVRYVFKQMPLETHENARTASNYYVAASLQDPAKAWKLYEAVFADRDRLVTEGEPFLKKVAQEAGLDMQRLATDIKGRKVKALIEEDMAEARKLGVQGTPYFLVNDLVVRGALPLDLFSDAVDMALEKAGAKK
;
A
#
# COMPACT_ATOMS: atom_id res chain seq x y z
N MET A 1 -95.17 -29.81 -35.11
CA MET A 1 -94.43 -30.50 -34.07
C MET A 1 -92.94 -30.45 -34.45
N PHE A 2 -92.22 -29.59 -33.79
CA PHE A 2 -90.85 -29.27 -34.13
C PHE A 2 -89.84 -30.18 -33.30
N LYS A 3 -88.97 -30.88 -34.02
CA LYS A 3 -87.86 -31.58 -33.39
C LYS A 3 -86.62 -30.60 -33.43
N ARG A 4 -86.07 -30.30 -32.26
CA ARG A 4 -84.86 -29.51 -32.08
C ARG A 4 -83.63 -30.41 -32.29
N LEU A 5 -82.82 -30.11 -33.29
CA LEU A 5 -81.45 -30.70 -33.43
C LEU A 5 -80.52 -29.77 -32.66
N LEU A 6 -79.86 -30.38 -31.67
CA LEU A 6 -78.79 -29.74 -30.89
C LEU A 6 -77.47 -30.15 -31.54
N ALA A 7 -76.81 -29.22 -32.21
CA ALA A 7 -75.46 -29.42 -32.76
C ALA A 7 -74.45 -29.12 -31.66
N ILE A 8 -73.74 -30.18 -31.23
CA ILE A 8 -72.62 -30.05 -30.29
C ILE A 8 -71.36 -29.72 -31.10
N LEU A 9 -70.88 -28.49 -30.98
CA LEU A 9 -69.60 -28.02 -31.55
C LEU A 9 -68.46 -28.46 -30.61
N LEU A 10 -67.73 -29.51 -30.98
CA LEU A 10 -66.51 -29.96 -30.26
C LEU A 10 -65.36 -29.03 -30.65
N ILE A 11 -64.99 -28.12 -29.77
CA ILE A 11 -63.77 -27.32 -29.90
C ILE A 11 -62.62 -28.22 -29.46
N VAL A 12 -61.84 -28.74 -30.41
CA VAL A 12 -60.59 -29.42 -30.16
C VAL A 12 -59.53 -28.34 -29.94
N LEU A 13 -59.19 -28.10 -28.67
CA LEU A 13 -58.09 -27.24 -28.28
C LEU A 13 -56.78 -28.02 -28.52
N THR A 14 -56.18 -27.83 -29.66
CA THR A 14 -54.81 -28.37 -29.90
C THR A 14 -53.83 -27.62 -29.02
N LEU A 15 -53.39 -28.24 -27.94
CA LEU A 15 -52.21 -27.84 -27.18
C LEU A 15 -51.03 -27.97 -28.11
N VAL A 16 -50.53 -26.85 -28.63
CA VAL A 16 -49.23 -26.78 -29.29
C VAL A 16 -48.18 -26.82 -28.16
N PRO A 17 -47.31 -27.79 -28.09
CA PRO A 17 -46.27 -27.80 -27.08
C PRO A 17 -45.29 -26.63 -27.36
N VAL A 18 -45.20 -25.67 -26.44
CA VAL A 18 -44.16 -24.64 -26.43
C VAL A 18 -42.83 -25.31 -26.00
N ALA A 19 -42.35 -26.23 -26.78
CA ALA A 19 -41.08 -26.96 -26.54
C ALA A 19 -39.87 -26.28 -27.26
N GLY A 20 -40.07 -25.20 -27.99
CA GLY A 20 -39.03 -24.63 -28.88
C GLY A 20 -38.15 -23.53 -28.30
N ALA A 21 -38.47 -22.99 -27.10
CA ALA A 21 -37.75 -21.79 -26.63
C ALA A 21 -36.44 -22.08 -25.85
N ALA A 22 -36.32 -23.24 -25.25
CA ALA A 22 -35.09 -23.64 -24.53
C ALA A 22 -34.01 -24.18 -25.49
N ASP A 23 -34.47 -24.98 -26.45
CA ASP A 23 -33.63 -25.61 -27.48
C ASP A 23 -32.97 -24.56 -28.37
N ASN A 24 -33.70 -23.52 -28.74
CA ASN A 24 -33.19 -22.39 -29.56
C ASN A 24 -32.11 -21.54 -28.85
N ARG A 25 -32.14 -21.46 -27.53
CA ARG A 25 -31.10 -20.72 -26.77
C ARG A 25 -29.77 -21.44 -26.71
N ASP A 26 -29.78 -22.73 -26.57
CA ASP A 26 -28.54 -23.51 -26.47
C ASP A 26 -27.90 -23.70 -27.85
N GLU A 27 -28.70 -23.86 -28.90
CA GLU A 27 -28.24 -23.83 -30.30
C GLU A 27 -27.63 -22.47 -30.68
N LEU A 28 -28.27 -21.37 -30.27
CA LEU A 28 -27.74 -20.01 -30.49
C LEU A 28 -26.42 -19.78 -29.74
N LYS A 29 -26.30 -20.24 -28.49
CA LYS A 29 -25.05 -20.15 -27.74
C LYS A 29 -23.90 -20.92 -28.42
N GLU A 30 -24.18 -22.13 -28.90
CA GLU A 30 -23.16 -22.94 -29.57
C GLU A 30 -22.75 -22.33 -30.92
N THR A 31 -23.71 -21.79 -31.66
CA THR A 31 -23.44 -21.05 -32.90
C THR A 31 -22.57 -19.83 -32.63
N LEU A 32 -22.89 -19.04 -31.59
CA LEU A 32 -22.07 -17.89 -31.17
C LEU A 32 -20.66 -18.29 -30.74
N ARG A 33 -20.52 -19.39 -29.97
CA ARG A 33 -19.20 -19.90 -29.56
C ARG A 33 -18.35 -20.31 -30.76
N THR A 34 -18.94 -20.99 -31.72
CA THR A 34 -18.29 -21.42 -32.94
C THR A 34 -17.87 -20.19 -33.77
N LEU A 35 -18.76 -19.25 -33.97
CA LEU A 35 -18.51 -18.02 -34.71
C LEU A 35 -17.35 -17.21 -34.10
N LEU A 36 -17.33 -17.02 -32.77
CA LEU A 36 -16.27 -16.28 -32.07
C LEU A 36 -14.95 -17.07 -32.07
N ARG A 37 -14.97 -18.39 -32.06
CA ARG A 37 -13.77 -19.24 -32.15
C ARG A 37 -13.16 -19.21 -33.51
N ASP A 38 -13.99 -19.27 -34.58
CA ASP A 38 -13.54 -19.31 -35.96
C ASP A 38 -13.14 -17.94 -36.51
N ASN A 39 -13.61 -16.87 -35.85
CA ASN A 39 -13.33 -15.47 -36.24
C ASN A 39 -12.79 -14.65 -35.03
N PRO A 40 -11.58 -14.96 -34.53
CA PRO A 40 -10.99 -14.25 -33.39
C PRO A 40 -10.79 -12.75 -33.66
N ASP A 41 -10.66 -12.35 -34.91
CA ASP A 41 -10.48 -10.94 -35.29
C ASP A 41 -11.69 -10.07 -34.92
N LEU A 42 -12.92 -10.60 -34.91
CA LEU A 42 -14.11 -9.88 -34.46
C LEU A 42 -13.99 -9.48 -32.99
N VAL A 43 -13.48 -10.38 -32.14
CA VAL A 43 -13.27 -10.09 -30.73
C VAL A 43 -12.15 -9.06 -30.55
N LEU A 44 -11.05 -9.23 -31.31
CA LEU A 44 -9.92 -8.30 -31.24
C LEU A 44 -10.27 -6.90 -31.73
N GLU A 45 -11.13 -6.77 -32.73
CA GLU A 45 -11.64 -5.48 -33.22
C GLU A 45 -12.43 -4.75 -32.15
N VAL A 46 -13.40 -5.42 -31.50
CA VAL A 46 -14.19 -4.87 -30.38
C VAL A 46 -13.28 -4.47 -29.21
N LEU A 47 -12.27 -5.31 -28.86
CA LEU A 47 -11.32 -4.98 -27.80
C LEU A 47 -10.44 -3.77 -28.15
N ARG A 48 -10.07 -3.59 -29.42
CA ARG A 48 -9.31 -2.42 -29.88
C ARG A 48 -10.14 -1.14 -29.84
N GLU A 49 -11.38 -1.21 -30.32
CA GLU A 49 -12.31 -0.07 -30.26
C GLU A 49 -12.56 0.42 -28.83
N HIS A 50 -12.56 -0.52 -27.87
CA HIS A 50 -12.79 -0.24 -26.45
C HIS A 50 -11.51 -0.41 -25.58
N SER A 51 -10.34 -0.14 -26.16
CA SER A 51 -9.04 -0.41 -25.50
C SER A 51 -8.87 0.26 -24.14
N GLU A 52 -9.36 1.47 -23.94
CA GLU A 52 -9.32 2.15 -22.65
C GLU A 52 -10.17 1.42 -21.58
N THR A 53 -11.39 1.01 -21.94
CA THR A 53 -12.26 0.24 -21.03
C THR A 53 -11.64 -1.13 -20.69
N VAL A 54 -11.04 -1.79 -21.68
CA VAL A 54 -10.34 -3.07 -21.47
C VAL A 54 -9.18 -2.89 -20.50
N LEU A 55 -8.39 -1.81 -20.66
CA LEU A 55 -7.29 -1.47 -19.76
C LEU A 55 -7.80 -1.21 -18.34
N GLU A 56 -8.86 -0.44 -18.18
CA GLU A 56 -9.48 -0.20 -16.86
C GLU A 56 -9.93 -1.49 -16.18
N ILE A 57 -10.65 -2.36 -16.90
CA ILE A 57 -11.12 -3.65 -16.36
C ILE A 57 -9.92 -4.52 -15.95
N ALA A 58 -8.87 -4.57 -16.76
CA ALA A 58 -7.65 -5.32 -16.45
C ALA A 58 -6.95 -4.77 -15.21
N GLN A 59 -6.82 -3.45 -15.09
CA GLN A 59 -6.23 -2.78 -13.92
C GLN A 59 -7.05 -3.02 -12.64
N GLN A 60 -8.37 -2.88 -12.72
CA GLN A 60 -9.27 -3.17 -11.60
C GLN A 60 -9.14 -4.63 -11.13
N GLY A 61 -9.11 -5.57 -12.08
CA GLY A 61 -8.93 -6.99 -11.79
C GLY A 61 -7.56 -7.28 -11.15
N ALA A 62 -6.49 -6.64 -11.62
CA ALA A 62 -5.15 -6.75 -11.04
C ALA A 62 -5.10 -6.18 -9.62
N ASN A 63 -5.70 -5.01 -9.38
CA ASN A 63 -5.78 -4.38 -8.06
C ASN A 63 -6.58 -5.22 -7.07
N GLN A 64 -7.71 -5.79 -7.50
CA GLN A 64 -8.48 -6.71 -6.65
C GLN A 64 -7.69 -7.96 -6.27
N ARG A 65 -6.97 -8.57 -7.22
CA ARG A 65 -6.09 -9.73 -6.92
C ARG A 65 -5.00 -9.36 -5.94
N ARG A 66 -4.33 -8.20 -6.14
CA ARG A 66 -3.31 -7.70 -5.22
C ARG A 66 -3.86 -7.48 -3.82
N ARG A 67 -5.03 -6.81 -3.69
CA ARG A 67 -5.70 -6.58 -2.40
C ARG A 67 -6.03 -7.90 -1.69
N LYS A 68 -6.60 -8.87 -2.40
CA LYS A 68 -6.90 -10.19 -1.83
C LYS A 68 -5.65 -10.91 -1.33
N ALA A 69 -4.56 -10.86 -2.08
CA ALA A 69 -3.27 -11.47 -1.69
C ALA A 69 -2.68 -10.79 -0.44
N LEU A 70 -2.71 -9.45 -0.37
CA LEU A 70 -2.26 -8.69 0.80
C LEU A 70 -3.09 -9.01 2.04
N VAL A 71 -4.42 -9.02 1.94
CA VAL A 71 -5.32 -9.36 3.05
C VAL A 71 -5.07 -10.79 3.55
N ALA A 72 -4.83 -11.74 2.65
CA ALA A 72 -4.50 -13.12 3.02
C ALA A 72 -3.16 -13.18 3.77
N GLN A 73 -2.13 -12.49 3.28
CA GLN A 73 -0.84 -12.37 3.96
C GLN A 73 -1.00 -11.75 5.36
N TRP A 74 -1.70 -10.61 5.48
CA TRP A 74 -1.89 -9.93 6.76
C TRP A 74 -2.63 -10.76 7.79
N LYS A 75 -3.58 -11.60 7.38
CA LYS A 75 -4.21 -12.57 8.30
C LYS A 75 -3.18 -13.54 8.89
N THR A 76 -2.22 -13.99 8.10
CA THR A 76 -1.12 -14.83 8.58
C THR A 76 -0.16 -14.03 9.47
N ASP A 77 0.14 -12.77 9.10
CA ASP A 77 1.02 -11.90 9.89
C ASP A 77 0.48 -11.66 11.31
N LEU A 78 -0.86 -11.60 11.50
CA LEU A 78 -1.50 -11.45 12.82
C LEU A 78 -1.28 -12.65 13.76
N GLU A 79 -0.92 -13.80 13.23
CA GLU A 79 -0.61 -15.02 13.99
C GLU A 79 0.85 -15.06 14.45
N ASP A 80 1.71 -14.18 13.89
CA ASP A 80 3.14 -14.10 14.18
C ASP A 80 3.55 -12.67 14.63
N PRO A 81 3.35 -12.34 15.92
CA PRO A 81 3.62 -11.01 16.45
C PRO A 81 5.08 -10.57 16.26
N LYS A 82 5.28 -9.36 15.76
CA LYS A 82 6.59 -8.80 15.49
C LYS A 82 7.07 -7.97 16.69
N LYS A 83 8.29 -8.28 17.17
CA LYS A 83 8.92 -7.51 18.25
C LYS A 83 9.81 -6.43 17.65
N VAL A 84 9.49 -5.17 17.93
CA VAL A 84 10.21 -3.99 17.45
C VAL A 84 10.62 -3.12 18.62
N ASN A 85 11.90 -2.71 18.65
CA ASN A 85 12.40 -1.78 19.66
C ASN A 85 12.12 -0.34 19.21
N LEU A 86 11.28 0.37 19.95
CA LEU A 86 10.95 1.78 19.68
C LEU A 86 11.71 2.77 20.59
N ALA A 87 12.52 2.29 21.52
CA ALA A 87 13.27 3.14 22.44
C ALA A 87 14.22 4.07 21.67
N ASP A 88 14.31 5.31 22.12
CA ASP A 88 15.15 6.36 21.51
C ASP A 88 14.81 6.67 20.04
N ARG A 89 13.61 6.33 19.54
CA ARG A 89 13.13 6.71 18.21
C ARG A 89 12.01 7.74 18.34
N PRO A 90 12.09 8.86 17.63
CA PRO A 90 11.03 9.86 17.67
C PRO A 90 9.73 9.31 17.11
N VAL A 91 8.64 9.61 17.79
CA VAL A 91 7.29 9.24 17.40
C VAL A 91 6.58 10.45 16.81
N ARG A 92 5.89 10.27 15.69
CA ARG A 92 4.98 11.24 15.08
C ARG A 92 3.55 10.78 15.23
N GLY A 93 2.65 11.66 15.64
CA GLY A 93 1.27 11.34 16.01
C GLY A 93 1.10 11.15 17.52
N GLU A 94 -0.08 10.69 17.92
CA GLU A 94 -0.42 10.54 19.34
C GLU A 94 0.34 9.36 19.96
N ALA A 95 1.03 9.60 21.08
CA ALA A 95 1.89 8.59 21.72
C ALA A 95 1.15 7.28 22.09
N ASN A 96 -0.15 7.38 22.40
CA ASN A 96 -1.01 6.26 22.80
C ASN A 96 -1.91 5.77 21.66
N ALA A 97 -1.62 6.14 20.40
CA ALA A 97 -2.37 5.66 19.25
C ALA A 97 -2.38 4.11 19.20
N PRO A 98 -3.55 3.48 18.94
CA PRO A 98 -3.68 2.01 18.95
C PRO A 98 -2.90 1.31 17.84
N VAL A 99 -2.59 2.03 16.75
CA VAL A 99 -1.80 1.50 15.64
C VAL A 99 -0.47 2.22 15.55
N THR A 100 0.61 1.45 15.53
CA THR A 100 1.97 1.93 15.28
C THR A 100 2.40 1.52 13.88
N VAL A 101 2.74 2.49 13.05
CA VAL A 101 3.38 2.27 11.74
C VAL A 101 4.87 2.48 11.92
N VAL A 102 5.67 1.42 11.76
CA VAL A 102 7.13 1.48 11.80
C VAL A 102 7.66 1.34 10.38
N ALA A 103 8.45 2.28 9.91
CA ALA A 103 9.10 2.21 8.61
C ALA A 103 10.59 1.91 8.76
N TYR A 104 11.10 0.88 8.07
CA TYR A 104 12.51 0.71 7.78
C TYR A 104 12.76 1.34 6.40
N SER A 105 13.53 2.42 6.39
CA SER A 105 13.51 3.32 5.24
C SER A 105 14.88 3.99 5.02
N ASP A 106 15.06 4.51 3.80
CA ASP A 106 16.29 5.14 3.33
C ASP A 106 15.94 6.49 2.69
N PHE A 107 16.59 7.56 3.13
CA PHE A 107 16.34 8.92 2.64
C PHE A 107 16.64 9.13 1.16
N THR A 108 17.53 8.32 0.59
CA THR A 108 17.92 8.42 -0.82
C THR A 108 17.10 7.53 -1.76
N CYS A 109 16.30 6.62 -1.20
CA CYS A 109 15.45 5.73 -1.97
C CYS A 109 14.22 6.47 -2.54
N PRO A 110 13.97 6.43 -3.87
CA PRO A 110 12.82 7.11 -4.49
C PRO A 110 11.47 6.55 -4.02
N TYR A 111 11.39 5.25 -3.79
CA TYR A 111 10.17 4.64 -3.26
C TYR A 111 9.92 5.01 -1.79
N CYS A 112 10.98 5.32 -1.02
CA CYS A 112 10.83 5.83 0.35
C CYS A 112 10.27 7.26 0.34
N GLN A 113 10.71 8.10 -0.59
CA GLN A 113 10.14 9.43 -0.80
C GLN A 113 8.65 9.36 -1.15
N GLN A 114 8.27 8.50 -2.08
CA GLN A 114 6.86 8.27 -2.44
C GLN A 114 6.05 7.82 -1.22
N ALA A 115 6.58 6.87 -0.46
CA ALA A 115 5.92 6.33 0.72
C ALA A 115 5.81 7.35 1.86
N ALA A 116 6.76 8.28 2.01
CA ALA A 116 6.67 9.36 2.99
C ALA A 116 5.42 10.22 2.75
N GLY A 117 5.11 10.57 1.51
CA GLY A 117 3.86 11.26 1.16
C GLY A 117 2.60 10.46 1.53
N THR A 118 2.62 9.14 1.31
CA THR A 118 1.50 8.26 1.71
C THR A 118 1.33 8.22 3.23
N VAL A 119 2.44 8.17 3.99
CA VAL A 119 2.43 8.20 5.46
C VAL A 119 1.83 9.50 6.00
N GLU A 120 2.15 10.65 5.40
CA GLU A 120 1.56 11.93 5.80
C GLU A 120 0.03 11.93 5.63
N MET A 121 -0.45 11.42 4.48
CA MET A 121 -1.90 11.27 4.25
C MET A 121 -2.54 10.29 5.23
N LEU A 122 -1.86 9.21 5.57
CA LEU A 122 -2.30 8.25 6.59
C LEU A 122 -2.46 8.91 7.96
N LEU A 123 -1.44 9.64 8.42
CA LEU A 123 -1.47 10.34 9.70
C LEU A 123 -2.59 11.37 9.75
N ALA A 124 -2.87 12.06 8.65
CA ALA A 124 -3.98 13.01 8.55
C ALA A 124 -5.35 12.31 8.63
N ASN A 125 -5.54 11.21 7.86
CA ASN A 125 -6.79 10.46 7.78
C ASN A 125 -7.12 9.70 9.08
N TYR A 126 -6.09 9.23 9.78
CA TYR A 126 -6.20 8.44 11.01
C TYR A 126 -5.72 9.20 12.25
N LYS A 127 -5.96 10.52 12.29
CA LYS A 127 -5.55 11.37 13.42
C LYS A 127 -6.00 10.78 14.75
N GLY A 128 -5.07 10.65 15.69
CA GLY A 128 -5.29 10.06 17.03
C GLY A 128 -5.33 8.52 17.04
N LYS A 129 -5.38 7.85 15.90
CA LYS A 129 -5.46 6.39 15.80
C LYS A 129 -4.16 5.75 15.33
N VAL A 130 -3.33 6.50 14.64
CA VAL A 130 -2.04 6.05 14.09
C VAL A 130 -0.92 6.92 14.63
N ARG A 131 0.18 6.29 15.04
CA ARG A 131 1.48 6.90 15.26
C ARG A 131 2.53 6.29 14.32
N TYR A 132 3.55 7.07 14.00
CA TYR A 132 4.57 6.71 13.06
C TYR A 132 5.97 6.76 13.67
N VAL A 133 6.79 5.77 13.36
CA VAL A 133 8.20 5.69 13.75
C VAL A 133 9.05 5.41 12.52
N PHE A 134 10.05 6.24 12.31
CA PHE A 134 11.00 6.10 11.21
C PHE A 134 12.29 5.47 11.72
N LYS A 135 12.64 4.30 11.19
CA LYS A 135 13.84 3.54 11.49
C LYS A 135 14.78 3.51 10.30
N GLN A 136 16.06 3.46 10.59
CA GLN A 136 17.10 3.61 9.60
C GLN A 136 17.42 2.29 8.90
N MET A 137 17.35 2.31 7.56
CA MET A 137 17.78 1.20 6.71
C MET A 137 18.55 1.75 5.49
N PRO A 138 19.67 2.46 5.71
CA PRO A 138 20.49 2.97 4.61
C PRO A 138 21.07 1.81 3.81
N LEU A 139 20.75 1.75 2.50
CA LEU A 139 21.24 0.73 1.61
C LEU A 139 22.69 1.04 1.19
N GLU A 140 23.55 0.05 1.21
CA GLU A 140 24.98 0.22 0.86
C GLU A 140 25.20 0.70 -0.58
N THR A 141 24.25 0.37 -1.47
CA THR A 141 24.28 0.79 -2.87
C THR A 141 23.81 2.22 -3.10
N HIS A 142 23.28 2.87 -2.07
CA HIS A 142 22.75 4.23 -2.15
C HIS A 142 23.75 5.24 -1.58
N GLU A 143 24.30 6.07 -2.44
CA GLU A 143 25.15 7.18 -2.03
C GLU A 143 24.42 8.13 -1.09
N ASN A 144 25.14 8.69 -0.10
CA ASN A 144 24.60 9.59 0.93
C ASN A 144 23.55 9.00 1.89
N ALA A 145 23.07 7.77 1.69
CA ALA A 145 22.07 7.15 2.56
C ALA A 145 22.49 7.09 4.03
N ARG A 146 23.71 6.59 4.28
CA ARG A 146 24.26 6.49 5.64
C ARG A 146 24.50 7.86 6.26
N THR A 147 24.95 8.83 5.47
CA THR A 147 25.15 10.20 5.94
C THR A 147 23.84 10.83 6.37
N ALA A 148 22.77 10.70 5.56
CA ALA A 148 21.44 11.20 5.91
C ALA A 148 20.89 10.55 7.18
N SER A 149 21.07 9.23 7.34
CA SER A 149 20.70 8.51 8.56
C SER A 149 21.43 9.05 9.79
N ASN A 150 22.75 9.31 9.68
CA ASN A 150 23.51 9.90 10.78
C ASN A 150 22.97 11.29 11.19
N TYR A 151 22.63 12.15 10.20
CA TYR A 151 22.07 13.46 10.45
C TYR A 151 20.70 13.37 11.15
N TYR A 152 19.81 12.52 10.66
CA TYR A 152 18.48 12.35 11.28
C TYR A 152 18.55 11.83 12.71
N VAL A 153 19.35 10.78 12.95
CA VAL A 153 19.48 10.20 14.28
C VAL A 153 20.16 11.19 15.23
N ALA A 154 21.19 11.91 14.80
CA ALA A 154 21.81 12.97 15.61
C ALA A 154 20.82 14.10 15.92
N ALA A 155 20.00 14.52 14.94
CA ALA A 155 18.92 15.48 15.14
C ALA A 155 17.91 14.99 16.18
N SER A 156 17.51 13.72 16.12
CA SER A 156 16.55 13.11 17.06
C SER A 156 17.04 13.08 18.50
N LEU A 157 18.35 12.97 18.70
CA LEU A 157 19.00 13.04 20.02
C LEU A 157 19.08 14.47 20.57
N GLN A 158 18.96 15.49 19.71
CA GLN A 158 18.85 16.87 20.14
C GLN A 158 17.40 17.24 20.46
N ASP A 159 16.50 17.03 19.50
CA ASP A 159 15.10 17.41 19.57
C ASP A 159 14.28 16.60 18.54
N PRO A 160 13.33 15.77 19.00
CA PRO A 160 12.46 15.01 18.09
C PRO A 160 11.70 15.87 17.07
N ALA A 161 11.23 17.05 17.45
CA ALA A 161 10.50 17.94 16.54
C ALA A 161 11.40 18.49 15.43
N LYS A 162 12.65 18.82 15.73
CA LYS A 162 13.64 19.23 14.75
C LYS A 162 14.05 18.09 13.82
N ALA A 163 14.12 16.86 14.34
CA ALA A 163 14.37 15.68 13.52
C ALA A 163 13.25 15.45 12.49
N TRP A 164 11.98 15.66 12.86
CA TRP A 164 10.86 15.58 11.93
C TRP A 164 10.90 16.69 10.87
N LYS A 165 11.30 17.91 11.21
CA LYS A 165 11.52 18.98 10.22
C LYS A 165 12.62 18.60 9.22
N LEU A 166 13.71 18.02 9.70
CA LEU A 166 14.79 17.52 8.82
C LEU A 166 14.27 16.38 7.93
N TYR A 167 13.51 15.43 8.47
CA TYR A 167 12.87 14.34 7.70
C TYR A 167 12.02 14.90 6.55
N GLU A 168 11.13 15.83 6.84
CA GLU A 168 10.25 16.46 5.85
C GLU A 168 11.03 17.16 4.75
N ALA A 169 12.00 17.99 5.12
CA ALA A 169 12.80 18.75 4.17
C ALA A 169 13.67 17.86 3.28
N VAL A 170 14.23 16.78 3.85
CA VAL A 170 15.06 15.83 3.09
C VAL A 170 14.22 15.03 2.10
N PHE A 171 13.03 14.55 2.47
CA PHE A 171 12.16 13.84 1.53
C PHE A 171 11.49 14.79 0.52
N ALA A 172 11.23 16.04 0.87
CA ALA A 172 10.70 17.03 -0.07
C ALA A 172 11.69 17.30 -1.22
N ASP A 173 12.99 17.31 -0.94
CA ASP A 173 14.04 17.64 -1.92
C ASP A 173 15.11 16.53 -2.00
N ARG A 174 14.65 15.28 -2.09
CA ARG A 174 15.50 14.08 -2.12
C ARG A 174 16.58 14.15 -3.22
N ASP A 175 16.24 14.68 -4.38
CA ASP A 175 17.18 14.73 -5.50
C ASP A 175 18.39 15.62 -5.17
N ARG A 176 18.21 16.67 -4.36
CA ARG A 176 19.33 17.43 -3.84
C ARG A 176 20.16 16.66 -2.83
N LEU A 177 19.55 15.83 -1.99
CA LEU A 177 20.33 14.93 -1.14
C LEU A 177 21.23 14.01 -1.98
N VAL A 178 20.70 13.45 -3.07
CA VAL A 178 21.48 12.56 -3.94
C VAL A 178 22.62 13.29 -4.64
N THR A 179 22.39 14.52 -5.11
CA THR A 179 23.37 15.29 -5.90
C THR A 179 24.35 16.10 -5.06
N GLU A 180 23.89 16.72 -3.97
CA GLU A 180 24.69 17.61 -3.14
C GLU A 180 25.23 16.92 -1.87
N GLY A 181 24.57 15.86 -1.40
CA GLY A 181 25.01 15.09 -0.24
C GLY A 181 25.02 15.89 1.07
N GLU A 182 26.16 15.82 1.78
CA GLU A 182 26.31 16.45 3.10
C GLU A 182 26.12 17.98 3.11
N PRO A 183 26.56 18.78 2.12
CA PRO A 183 26.23 20.19 2.03
C PRO A 183 24.74 20.51 2.12
N PHE A 184 23.90 19.75 1.42
CA PHE A 184 22.45 19.87 1.51
C PHE A 184 21.93 19.54 2.92
N LEU A 185 22.40 18.45 3.52
CA LEU A 185 22.02 18.05 4.89
C LEU A 185 22.39 19.11 5.94
N LYS A 186 23.55 19.72 5.82
CA LYS A 186 23.97 20.84 6.71
C LYS A 186 23.01 22.02 6.61
N LYS A 187 22.64 22.41 5.38
CA LYS A 187 21.69 23.49 5.15
C LYS A 187 20.33 23.18 5.80
N VAL A 188 19.76 22.02 5.51
CA VAL A 188 18.47 21.59 6.09
C VAL A 188 18.52 21.51 7.61
N ALA A 189 19.61 21.00 8.18
CA ALA A 189 19.80 20.90 9.62
C ALA A 189 19.84 22.30 10.28
N GLN A 190 20.49 23.26 9.65
CA GLN A 190 20.51 24.65 10.11
C GLN A 190 19.13 25.30 10.03
N GLU A 191 18.39 25.10 8.94
CA GLU A 191 17.03 25.59 8.74
C GLU A 191 16.04 24.94 9.73
N ALA A 192 16.25 23.68 10.13
CA ALA A 192 15.51 23.02 11.18
C ALA A 192 15.81 23.55 12.60
N GLY A 193 16.83 24.42 12.74
CA GLY A 193 17.23 25.05 13.99
C GLY A 193 18.03 24.13 14.93
N LEU A 194 18.78 23.16 14.38
CA LEU A 194 19.66 22.30 15.15
C LEU A 194 20.90 23.06 15.65
N ASP A 195 21.44 22.63 16.79
CA ASP A 195 22.76 23.05 17.23
C ASP A 195 23.82 22.37 16.33
N MET A 196 24.44 23.15 15.46
CA MET A 196 25.36 22.64 14.44
C MET A 196 26.68 22.16 15.03
N GLN A 197 27.16 22.72 16.16
CA GLN A 197 28.37 22.22 16.83
C GLN A 197 28.16 20.88 17.48
N ARG A 198 27.03 20.73 18.18
CA ARG A 198 26.59 19.45 18.76
C ARG A 198 26.33 18.41 17.66
N LEU A 199 25.63 18.82 16.58
CA LEU A 199 25.36 17.95 15.43
C LEU A 199 26.65 17.38 14.82
N ALA A 200 27.66 18.21 14.57
CA ALA A 200 28.96 17.81 14.01
C ALA A 200 29.70 16.76 14.87
N THR A 201 29.44 16.79 16.19
CA THR A 201 29.99 15.80 17.14
C THR A 201 29.14 14.54 17.14
N ASP A 202 27.81 14.69 17.24
CA ASP A 202 26.88 13.58 17.42
C ASP A 202 26.82 12.65 16.20
N ILE A 203 26.89 13.19 14.96
CA ILE A 203 26.89 12.39 13.70
C ILE A 203 28.03 11.37 13.65
N LYS A 204 29.15 11.64 14.36
CA LYS A 204 30.30 10.73 14.49
C LYS A 204 30.25 9.91 15.77
N GLY A 205 29.26 10.17 16.62
CA GLY A 205 29.12 9.61 17.95
C GLY A 205 28.78 8.13 17.95
N ARG A 206 29.22 7.41 18.98
CA ARG A 206 28.92 6.00 19.16
C ARG A 206 27.43 5.72 19.29
N LYS A 207 26.63 6.63 19.92
CA LYS A 207 25.20 6.46 20.10
C LYS A 207 24.46 6.50 18.77
N VAL A 208 24.76 7.44 17.88
CA VAL A 208 24.17 7.52 16.54
C VAL A 208 24.46 6.25 15.74
N LYS A 209 25.74 5.83 15.73
CA LYS A 209 26.12 4.59 15.05
C LYS A 209 25.35 3.37 15.60
N ALA A 210 25.28 3.23 16.94
CA ALA A 210 24.60 2.12 17.58
C ALA A 210 23.12 2.05 17.22
N LEU A 211 22.39 3.19 17.25
CA LEU A 211 20.97 3.24 16.94
C LEU A 211 20.67 2.83 15.48
N ILE A 212 21.51 3.25 14.53
CA ILE A 212 21.37 2.83 13.13
C ILE A 212 21.67 1.35 12.96
N GLU A 213 22.73 0.84 13.58
CA GLU A 213 23.06 -0.59 13.52
C GLU A 213 21.99 -1.47 14.17
N GLU A 214 21.38 -1.02 15.26
CA GLU A 214 20.23 -1.69 15.87
C GLU A 214 19.04 -1.77 14.91
N ASP A 215 18.68 -0.67 14.25
CA ASP A 215 17.60 -0.66 13.26
C ASP A 215 17.89 -1.61 12.10
N MET A 216 19.10 -1.56 11.55
CA MET A 216 19.52 -2.46 10.47
C MET A 216 19.56 -3.93 10.90
N ALA A 217 20.01 -4.21 12.13
CA ALA A 217 20.03 -5.58 12.67
C ALA A 217 18.63 -6.12 12.91
N GLU A 218 17.71 -5.27 13.38
CA GLU A 218 16.32 -5.62 13.56
C GLU A 218 15.63 -5.85 12.19
N ALA A 219 15.86 -4.97 11.20
CA ALA A 219 15.39 -5.15 9.85
C ALA A 219 15.83 -6.49 9.24
N ARG A 220 17.11 -6.86 9.41
CA ARG A 220 17.62 -8.17 8.97
C ARG A 220 16.90 -9.35 9.65
N LYS A 221 16.65 -9.26 10.97
CA LYS A 221 15.90 -10.31 11.70
C LYS A 221 14.45 -10.43 11.22
N LEU A 222 13.84 -9.33 10.78
CA LEU A 222 12.49 -9.30 10.21
C LEU A 222 12.47 -9.72 8.73
N GLY A 223 13.60 -10.07 8.13
CA GLY A 223 13.70 -10.46 6.73
C GLY A 223 13.49 -9.31 5.74
N VAL A 224 13.80 -8.07 6.15
CA VAL A 224 13.71 -6.90 5.27
C VAL A 224 14.79 -7.00 4.19
N GLN A 225 14.36 -7.06 2.93
CA GLN A 225 15.24 -7.19 1.76
C GLN A 225 15.41 -5.88 0.98
N GLY A 226 14.63 -4.84 1.30
CA GLY A 226 14.66 -3.56 0.61
C GLY A 226 13.76 -2.54 1.27
N THR A 227 13.84 -1.30 0.78
CA THR A 227 13.13 -0.15 1.35
C THR A 227 12.14 0.45 0.36
N PRO A 228 11.02 1.04 0.84
CA PRO A 228 10.58 1.02 2.23
C PRO A 228 9.95 -0.32 2.63
N TYR A 229 10.07 -0.67 3.90
CA TYR A 229 9.38 -1.80 4.52
C TYR A 229 8.67 -1.30 5.78
N PHE A 230 7.40 -1.64 5.92
CA PHE A 230 6.60 -1.19 7.05
C PHE A 230 6.06 -2.34 7.88
N LEU A 231 5.95 -2.08 9.17
CA LEU A 231 5.08 -2.83 10.07
C LEU A 231 3.93 -1.93 10.50
N VAL A 232 2.70 -2.38 10.31
CA VAL A 232 1.48 -1.77 10.81
C VAL A 232 1.00 -2.63 11.97
N ASN A 233 1.43 -2.32 13.19
CA ASN A 233 1.53 -3.26 14.29
C ASN A 233 2.28 -4.53 13.83
N ASP A 234 1.60 -5.67 13.69
CA ASP A 234 2.22 -6.93 13.24
C ASP A 234 2.16 -7.14 11.71
N LEU A 235 1.36 -6.35 10.99
CA LEU A 235 1.12 -6.51 9.56
C LEU A 235 2.29 -6.00 8.73
N VAL A 236 2.76 -6.81 7.78
CA VAL A 236 3.88 -6.46 6.91
C VAL A 236 3.38 -5.78 5.63
N VAL A 237 3.90 -4.58 5.37
CA VAL A 237 3.68 -3.83 4.12
C VAL A 237 5.04 -3.61 3.44
N ARG A 238 5.19 -4.15 2.21
CA ARG A 238 6.43 -4.06 1.43
C ARG A 238 6.30 -3.06 0.30
N GLY A 239 7.27 -2.15 0.21
CA GLY A 239 7.32 -1.11 -0.82
C GLY A 239 6.35 0.03 -0.60
N ALA A 240 6.33 0.98 -1.53
CA ALA A 240 5.43 2.12 -1.53
C ALA A 240 4.03 1.67 -2.01
N LEU A 241 3.16 1.30 -1.09
CA LEU A 241 1.77 1.00 -1.41
C LEU A 241 0.97 2.28 -1.65
N PRO A 242 -0.03 2.26 -2.57
CA PRO A 242 -1.05 3.29 -2.65
C PRO A 242 -1.80 3.45 -1.33
N LEU A 243 -2.31 4.66 -1.09
CA LEU A 243 -2.98 5.02 0.17
C LEU A 243 -4.15 4.10 0.53
N ASP A 244 -4.96 3.70 -0.45
CA ASP A 244 -6.11 2.81 -0.24
C ASP A 244 -5.71 1.42 0.28
N LEU A 245 -4.66 0.84 -0.29
CA LEU A 245 -4.13 -0.45 0.17
C LEU A 245 -3.41 -0.34 1.52
N PHE A 246 -2.74 0.79 1.78
CA PHE A 246 -2.11 1.02 3.07
C PHE A 246 -3.17 1.24 4.16
N SER A 247 -4.26 1.94 3.82
CA SER A 247 -5.41 2.13 4.72
C SER A 247 -6.08 0.80 5.10
N ASP A 248 -6.18 -0.16 4.18
CA ASP A 248 -6.68 -1.51 4.48
C ASP A 248 -5.86 -2.19 5.60
N ALA A 249 -4.52 -2.02 5.59
CA ALA A 249 -3.66 -2.55 6.65
C ALA A 249 -3.91 -1.86 8.00
N VAL A 250 -4.05 -0.52 7.99
CA VAL A 250 -4.36 0.25 9.20
C VAL A 250 -5.72 -0.13 9.75
N ASP A 251 -6.73 -0.26 8.91
CA ASP A 251 -8.08 -0.66 9.30
C ASP A 251 -8.10 -2.04 9.95
N MET A 252 -7.38 -3.00 9.37
CA MET A 252 -7.25 -4.35 9.94
C MET A 252 -6.50 -4.33 11.29
N ALA A 253 -5.46 -3.51 11.43
CA ALA A 253 -4.74 -3.35 12.69
C ALA A 253 -5.61 -2.70 13.78
N LEU A 254 -6.45 -1.70 13.41
CA LEU A 254 -7.42 -1.07 14.31
C LEU A 254 -8.47 -2.08 14.79
N GLU A 255 -9.02 -2.88 13.88
CA GLU A 255 -9.99 -3.92 14.21
C GLU A 255 -9.40 -4.93 15.20
N LYS A 256 -8.17 -5.39 14.97
CA LYS A 256 -7.46 -6.29 15.89
C LYS A 256 -7.19 -5.66 17.26
N ALA A 257 -6.90 -4.37 17.30
CA ALA A 257 -6.70 -3.62 18.55
C ALA A 257 -8.02 -3.32 19.29
N GLY A 258 -9.18 -3.69 18.75
CA GLY A 258 -10.49 -3.37 19.32
C GLY A 258 -10.85 -1.88 19.24
N ALA A 259 -10.15 -1.09 18.41
CA ALA A 259 -10.41 0.33 18.21
C ALA A 259 -11.44 0.53 17.09
N LYS A 260 -12.36 1.49 17.28
CA LYS A 260 -13.31 1.86 16.20
C LYS A 260 -12.56 2.57 15.05
N LYS A 261 -12.97 2.23 13.84
CA LYS A 261 -12.51 2.91 12.61
C LYS A 261 -12.76 4.42 12.63
#